data_ff250558f965ba3cd7bec2c25fcce8c2
#
_entry.id   ff250558f965ba3cd7bec2c25fcce8c2
#
_cell.length_a   1.000
_cell.length_b   1.000
_cell.length_c   1.000
_cell.angle_alpha   90.00
_cell.angle_beta   90.00
_cell.angle_gamma   90.00
#
_symmetry.space_group_name_H-M   'P 1'
#
loop_
_entity.id
_entity.type
_entity.pdbx_description
1 polymer ?
#
loop_
_entity_poly.entity_id
_entity_poly.type
_entity_poly.pdbx_seq_one_letter_code
_entity_poly.pdbx_strand_id
1 'polypeptide(L)'
;MTFFLDANVFVYAATPSDYREPCVEILEAVAAGAVDGRTSTAVVEEVWHLELSGRVGNLDGLARRTFTVMTPLLAVTDEIVGVALGLDLAALGANDRIHAATCIVHGIERLVSADADFDALGRRVGRVDPLDRRALERLLA
;
A
#
# COMPACT_ATOMS: atom_id res chain seq x y z
N MET A 1 9.87 8.32 9.85
CA MET A 1 8.46 7.90 9.91
C MET A 1 8.23 6.74 8.95
N THR A 2 7.61 5.69 9.43
CA THR A 2 7.24 4.53 8.61
C THR A 2 5.87 4.75 7.99
N PHE A 3 5.69 4.36 6.75
CA PHE A 3 4.39 4.38 6.07
C PHE A 3 4.14 3.08 5.32
N PHE A 4 2.87 2.78 5.08
CA PHE A 4 2.42 1.57 4.42
C PHE A 4 2.02 1.86 2.96
N LEU A 5 2.37 0.96 2.05
CA LEU A 5 2.03 1.05 0.63
C LEU A 5 0.97 0.00 0.27
N ASP A 6 -0.17 0.48 -0.23
CA ASP A 6 -1.23 -0.34 -0.77
C ASP A 6 -0.86 -0.91 -2.16
N ALA A 7 -1.55 -1.95 -2.59
CA ALA A 7 -1.29 -2.64 -3.85
C ALA A 7 -1.35 -1.71 -5.07
N ASN A 8 -2.28 -0.73 -5.08
CA ASN A 8 -2.43 0.17 -6.21
C ASN A 8 -1.20 1.04 -6.47
N VAL A 9 -0.37 1.31 -5.46
CA VAL A 9 0.88 2.07 -5.65
C VAL A 9 1.81 1.33 -6.61
N PHE A 10 1.95 0.01 -6.44
CA PHE A 10 2.80 -0.82 -7.29
C PHE A 10 2.23 -0.96 -8.70
N VAL A 11 0.92 -1.15 -8.80
CA VAL A 11 0.22 -1.28 -10.08
C VAL A 11 0.29 0.02 -10.88
N TYR A 12 0.02 1.16 -10.25
CA TYR A 12 0.08 2.45 -10.93
C TYR A 12 1.50 2.87 -11.32
N ALA A 13 2.51 2.47 -10.57
CA ALA A 13 3.89 2.68 -10.97
C ALA A 13 4.25 1.93 -12.27
N ALA A 14 3.53 0.86 -12.58
CA ALA A 14 3.78 -0.01 -13.74
C ALA A 14 2.81 0.23 -14.92
N THR A 15 1.82 1.12 -14.76
CA THR A 15 0.77 1.35 -15.78
C THR A 15 0.62 2.84 -16.10
N PRO A 16 0.26 3.19 -17.37
CA PRO A 16 0.07 4.59 -17.74
C PRO A 16 -1.16 5.20 -17.04
N SER A 17 -0.94 6.26 -16.27
CA SER A 17 -1.98 7.11 -15.68
C SER A 17 -1.32 8.31 -15.01
N ASP A 18 -2.12 9.25 -14.49
CA ASP A 18 -1.60 10.38 -13.71
C ASP A 18 -0.95 9.94 -12.39
N TYR A 19 -1.26 8.74 -11.91
CA TYR A 19 -0.67 8.15 -10.71
C TYR A 19 0.74 7.60 -10.93
N ARG A 20 1.13 7.32 -12.17
CA ARG A 20 2.39 6.62 -12.45
C ARG A 20 3.60 7.35 -11.90
N GLU A 21 3.76 8.62 -12.26
CA GLU A 21 4.92 9.41 -11.85
C GLU A 21 5.06 9.53 -10.33
N PRO A 22 4.02 9.93 -9.57
CA PRO A 22 4.15 9.99 -8.12
C PRO A 22 4.36 8.62 -7.46
N CYS A 23 3.77 7.55 -7.98
CA CYS A 23 4.01 6.20 -7.45
C CYS A 23 5.45 5.73 -7.73
N VAL A 24 6.00 6.01 -8.90
CA VAL A 24 7.42 5.73 -9.20
C VAL A 24 8.33 6.52 -8.25
N GLU A 25 8.05 7.79 -8.01
CA GLU A 25 8.82 8.63 -7.08
C GLU A 25 8.88 8.03 -5.68
N ILE A 26 7.74 7.55 -5.18
CA ILE A 26 7.67 6.87 -3.86
C ILE A 26 8.56 5.63 -3.85
N LEU A 27 8.41 4.77 -4.85
CA LEU A 27 9.14 3.49 -4.90
C LEU A 27 10.65 3.69 -5.09
N GLU A 28 11.07 4.69 -5.85
CA GLU A 28 12.48 5.05 -5.98
C GLU A 28 13.06 5.52 -4.64
N ALA A 29 12.33 6.33 -3.88
CA ALA A 29 12.76 6.77 -2.56
C ALA A 29 12.88 5.61 -1.57
N VAL A 30 11.93 4.66 -1.61
CA VAL A 30 11.98 3.43 -0.79
C VAL A 30 13.17 2.56 -1.20
N ALA A 31 13.35 2.32 -2.49
CA ALA A 31 14.45 1.50 -3.00
C ALA A 31 15.82 2.09 -2.68
N ALA A 32 15.94 3.42 -2.66
CA ALA A 32 17.16 4.12 -2.29
C ALA A 32 17.42 4.15 -0.77
N GLY A 33 16.48 3.67 0.04
CA GLY A 33 16.59 3.74 1.49
C GLY A 33 16.42 5.14 2.07
N ALA A 34 15.91 6.08 1.28
CA ALA A 34 15.70 7.46 1.72
C ALA A 34 14.51 7.60 2.68
N VAL A 35 13.54 6.71 2.57
CA VAL A 35 12.33 6.67 3.39
C VAL A 35 12.01 5.23 3.80
N ASP A 36 11.24 5.05 4.87
CA ASP A 36 10.85 3.74 5.39
C ASP A 36 9.42 3.39 4.94
N GLY A 37 9.29 3.02 3.68
CA GLY A 37 8.06 2.48 3.11
C GLY A 37 7.99 0.98 3.32
N ARG A 38 6.87 0.49 3.84
CA ARG A 38 6.64 -0.93 4.13
C ARG A 38 5.39 -1.42 3.41
N THR A 39 5.36 -2.71 3.16
CA THR A 39 4.15 -3.38 2.69
C THR A 39 4.04 -4.77 3.31
N SER A 40 2.93 -5.45 3.05
CA SER A 40 2.63 -6.74 3.68
C SER A 40 2.62 -7.90 2.68
N THR A 41 2.63 -9.11 3.23
CA THR A 41 2.43 -10.33 2.44
C THR A 41 1.09 -10.33 1.70
N ALA A 42 0.03 -9.74 2.29
CA ALA A 42 -1.27 -9.63 1.65
C ALA A 42 -1.25 -8.69 0.44
N VAL A 43 -0.49 -7.60 0.50
CA VAL A 43 -0.33 -6.69 -0.65
C VAL A 43 0.39 -7.38 -1.81
N VAL A 44 1.45 -8.12 -1.53
CA VAL A 44 2.19 -8.85 -2.58
C VAL A 44 1.29 -9.89 -3.25
N GLU A 45 0.45 -10.60 -2.47
CA GLU A 45 -0.53 -11.53 -3.01
C GLU A 45 -1.55 -10.82 -3.91
N GLU A 46 -2.05 -9.66 -3.49
CA GLU A 46 -2.99 -8.87 -4.28
C GLU A 46 -2.37 -8.40 -5.61
N VAL A 47 -1.14 -7.91 -5.58
CA VAL A 47 -0.38 -7.54 -6.79
C VAL A 47 -0.20 -8.76 -7.70
N TRP A 48 0.15 -9.89 -7.14
CA TRP A 48 0.33 -11.12 -7.90
C TRP A 48 -0.97 -11.59 -8.55
N HIS A 49 -2.08 -11.52 -7.82
CA HIS A 49 -3.40 -11.81 -8.37
C HIS A 49 -3.73 -10.92 -9.58
N LEU A 50 -3.46 -9.63 -9.48
CA LEU A 50 -3.67 -8.70 -10.60
C LEU A 50 -2.74 -8.99 -11.78
N GLU A 51 -1.49 -9.34 -11.53
CA GLU A 51 -0.54 -9.77 -12.57
C GLU A 51 -1.07 -10.98 -13.33
N LEU A 52 -1.51 -12.02 -12.61
CA LEU A 52 -2.01 -13.25 -13.20
C LEU A 52 -3.33 -13.06 -13.95
N SER A 53 -4.17 -12.12 -13.51
CA SER A 53 -5.46 -11.86 -14.14
C SER A 53 -5.36 -11.20 -15.52
N GLY A 54 -4.31 -10.41 -15.75
CA GLY A 54 -4.12 -9.64 -16.99
C GLY A 54 -5.14 -8.53 -17.22
N ARG A 55 -6.03 -8.24 -16.25
CA ARG A 55 -7.15 -7.29 -16.42
C ARG A 55 -6.72 -5.83 -16.46
N VAL A 56 -5.61 -5.49 -15.83
CA VAL A 56 -5.12 -4.11 -15.71
C VAL A 56 -3.90 -3.83 -16.58
N GLY A 57 -3.69 -4.64 -17.62
CA GLY A 57 -2.58 -4.52 -18.55
C GLY A 57 -1.50 -5.57 -18.32
N ASN A 58 -0.34 -5.36 -18.95
CA ASN A 58 0.79 -6.27 -18.83
C ASN A 58 1.59 -5.92 -17.57
N LEU A 59 1.43 -6.73 -16.55
CA LEU A 59 2.12 -6.61 -15.27
C LEU A 59 3.19 -7.69 -15.08
N ASP A 60 3.70 -8.31 -16.15
CA ASP A 60 4.64 -9.42 -16.07
C ASP A 60 5.82 -9.12 -15.15
N GLY A 61 5.99 -9.98 -14.13
CA GLY A 61 7.07 -9.89 -13.16
C GLY A 61 6.84 -8.87 -12.04
N LEU A 62 5.69 -8.18 -11.99
CA LEU A 62 5.45 -7.13 -11.01
C LEU A 62 5.47 -7.64 -9.58
N ALA A 63 4.85 -8.79 -9.30
CA ALA A 63 4.83 -9.37 -7.94
C ALA A 63 6.26 -9.65 -7.45
N ARG A 64 7.12 -10.21 -8.29
CA ARG A 64 8.51 -10.49 -7.95
C ARG A 64 9.31 -9.21 -7.71
N ARG A 65 9.14 -8.20 -8.56
CA ARG A 65 9.79 -6.90 -8.37
C ARG A 65 9.32 -6.21 -7.09
N THR A 66 8.03 -6.27 -6.80
CA THR A 66 7.46 -5.74 -5.56
C THR A 66 8.10 -6.41 -4.35
N PHE A 67 8.16 -7.74 -4.35
CA PHE A 67 8.84 -8.51 -3.31
C PHE A 67 10.30 -8.08 -3.14
N THR A 68 11.05 -7.98 -4.23
CA THR A 68 12.47 -7.64 -4.19
C THR A 68 12.72 -6.24 -3.60
N VAL A 69 11.89 -5.26 -3.96
CA VAL A 69 12.03 -3.88 -3.46
C VAL A 69 11.58 -3.76 -2.01
N MET A 70 10.53 -4.48 -1.63
CA MET A 70 9.83 -4.25 -0.36
C MET A 70 10.22 -5.22 0.76
N THR A 71 10.94 -6.31 0.46
CA THR A 71 11.38 -7.23 1.52
C THR A 71 12.34 -6.53 2.49
N PRO A 72 12.24 -6.72 3.83
CA PRO A 72 11.35 -7.68 4.52
C PRO A 72 9.90 -7.20 4.59
N LEU A 73 8.98 -8.10 4.27
CA LEU A 73 7.55 -7.83 4.29
C LEU A 73 6.99 -7.92 5.72
N LEU A 74 5.93 -7.17 5.99
CA LEU A 74 5.13 -7.35 7.19
C LEU A 74 4.24 -8.57 6.99
N ALA A 75 4.40 -9.58 7.83
CA ALA A 75 3.60 -10.79 7.75
C ALA A 75 2.18 -10.54 8.29
N VAL A 76 1.18 -11.04 7.59
CA VAL A 76 -0.19 -11.05 8.10
C VAL A 76 -0.30 -12.18 9.12
N THR A 77 -0.43 -11.81 10.39
CA THR A 77 -0.47 -12.72 11.53
C THR A 77 -1.90 -12.96 12.02
N ASP A 78 -2.08 -13.91 12.92
CA ASP A 78 -3.37 -14.13 13.59
C ASP A 78 -3.85 -12.85 14.31
N GLU A 79 -2.94 -12.12 14.93
CA GLU A 79 -3.27 -10.84 15.58
C GLU A 79 -3.85 -9.84 14.58
N ILE A 80 -3.21 -9.70 13.40
CA ILE A 80 -3.69 -8.78 12.36
C ILE A 80 -5.06 -9.20 11.86
N VAL A 81 -5.28 -10.50 11.61
CA VAL A 81 -6.59 -11.01 11.19
C VAL A 81 -7.64 -10.73 12.25
N GLY A 82 -7.33 -10.95 13.52
CA GLY A 82 -8.23 -10.68 14.64
C GLY A 82 -8.63 -9.19 14.71
N VAL A 83 -7.67 -8.28 14.56
CA VAL A 83 -7.94 -6.84 14.50
C VAL A 83 -8.82 -6.49 13.29
N ALA A 84 -8.50 -7.05 12.13
CA ALA A 84 -9.27 -6.81 10.90
C ALA A 84 -10.73 -7.25 11.03
N LEU A 85 -10.98 -8.40 11.63
CA LEU A 85 -12.33 -8.92 11.87
C LEU A 85 -13.16 -8.03 12.81
N GLY A 86 -12.50 -7.26 13.68
CA GLY A 86 -13.13 -6.31 14.58
C GLY A 86 -13.35 -4.91 13.97
N LEU A 87 -12.86 -4.64 12.76
CA LEU A 87 -13.08 -3.35 12.10
C LEU A 87 -14.46 -3.31 11.46
N ASP A 88 -15.37 -2.54 12.06
CA ASP A 88 -16.72 -2.33 11.53
C ASP A 88 -16.76 -1.07 10.68
N LEU A 89 -16.20 -1.17 9.47
CA LEU A 89 -16.10 -0.07 8.49
C LEU A 89 -16.69 -0.53 7.16
N ALA A 90 -17.95 -0.15 6.91
CA ALA A 90 -18.70 -0.62 5.74
C ALA A 90 -18.02 -0.29 4.39
N ALA A 91 -17.24 0.80 4.33
CA ALA A 91 -16.52 1.20 3.12
C ALA A 91 -15.38 0.24 2.75
N LEU A 92 -14.85 -0.54 3.71
CA LEU A 92 -13.69 -1.39 3.51
C LEU A 92 -14.08 -2.85 3.31
N GLY A 93 -13.62 -3.46 2.22
CA GLY A 93 -13.67 -4.89 2.02
C GLY A 93 -12.65 -5.64 2.88
N ALA A 94 -12.61 -6.97 2.75
CA ALA A 94 -11.75 -7.82 3.57
C ALA A 94 -10.26 -7.49 3.40
N ASN A 95 -9.78 -7.37 2.18
CA ASN A 95 -8.36 -7.04 1.93
C ASN A 95 -7.99 -5.69 2.54
N ASP A 96 -8.83 -4.67 2.37
CA ASP A 96 -8.56 -3.33 2.89
C ASP A 96 -8.57 -3.30 4.42
N ARG A 97 -9.43 -4.09 5.05
CA ARG A 97 -9.42 -4.26 6.51
C ARG A 97 -8.13 -4.93 7.01
N ILE A 98 -7.59 -5.89 6.26
CA ILE A 98 -6.29 -6.50 6.56
C ILE A 98 -5.16 -5.47 6.45
N HIS A 99 -5.18 -4.63 5.41
CA HIS A 99 -4.18 -3.57 5.26
C HIS A 99 -4.27 -2.55 6.41
N ALA A 100 -5.47 -2.12 6.74
CA ALA A 100 -5.71 -1.22 7.87
C ALA A 100 -5.24 -1.83 9.20
N ALA A 101 -5.58 -3.09 9.45
CA ALA A 101 -5.18 -3.81 10.66
C ALA A 101 -3.65 -3.99 10.74
N THR A 102 -2.99 -4.21 9.62
CA THR A 102 -1.52 -4.27 9.55
C THR A 102 -0.91 -2.96 10.02
N CYS A 103 -1.43 -1.84 9.54
CA CYS A 103 -1.00 -0.52 10.00
C CYS A 103 -1.22 -0.34 11.51
N ILE A 104 -2.39 -0.69 11.99
CA ILE A 104 -2.76 -0.53 13.41
C ILE A 104 -1.83 -1.35 14.31
N VAL A 105 -1.62 -2.62 14.00
CA VAL A 105 -0.78 -3.51 14.81
C VAL A 105 0.69 -3.04 14.83
N HIS A 106 1.18 -2.52 13.73
CA HIS A 106 2.56 -2.03 13.63
C HIS A 106 2.74 -0.56 14.01
N GLY A 107 1.69 0.13 14.45
CA GLY A 107 1.78 1.55 14.81
C GLY A 107 2.09 2.46 13.63
N ILE A 108 1.71 2.07 12.41
CA ILE A 108 1.91 2.85 11.19
C ILE A 108 0.73 3.81 11.03
N GLU A 109 1.01 5.10 11.01
CA GLU A 109 -0.03 6.15 11.01
C GLU A 109 -0.36 6.70 9.62
N ARG A 110 0.37 6.27 8.59
CA ARG A 110 0.16 6.73 7.20
C ARG A 110 0.08 5.53 6.27
N LEU A 111 -0.95 5.55 5.42
CA LEU A 111 -1.19 4.53 4.40
C LEU A 111 -1.30 5.24 3.04
N VAL A 112 -0.42 4.87 2.10
CA VAL A 112 -0.43 5.44 0.76
C VAL A 112 -1.34 4.61 -0.12
N SER A 113 -2.40 5.21 -0.62
CA SER A 113 -3.36 4.57 -1.50
C SER A 113 -4.14 5.60 -2.32
N ALA A 114 -4.44 5.26 -3.55
CA ALA A 114 -5.36 6.00 -4.40
C ALA A 114 -6.83 5.78 -4.00
N ASP A 115 -7.11 4.76 -3.19
CA ASP A 115 -8.47 4.39 -2.80
C ASP A 115 -8.97 5.25 -1.64
N ALA A 116 -9.93 6.15 -1.94
CA ALA A 116 -10.52 7.05 -0.96
C ALA A 116 -11.35 6.32 0.11
N ASP A 117 -11.69 5.04 -0.07
CA ASP A 117 -12.40 4.26 0.95
C ASP A 117 -11.62 4.18 2.26
N PHE A 118 -10.28 4.25 2.20
CA PHE A 118 -9.43 4.30 3.40
C PHE A 118 -9.60 5.57 4.24
N ASP A 119 -10.22 6.61 3.72
CA ASP A 119 -10.54 7.81 4.51
C ASP A 119 -11.49 7.48 5.68
N ALA A 120 -12.21 6.36 5.62
CA ALA A 120 -13.03 5.85 6.72
C ALA A 120 -12.25 5.57 8.00
N LEU A 121 -10.92 5.37 7.91
CA LEU A 121 -10.04 5.16 9.06
C LEU A 121 -9.80 6.45 9.86
N GLY A 122 -10.10 7.61 9.29
CA GLY A 122 -9.97 8.91 9.93
C GLY A 122 -8.54 9.21 10.36
N ARG A 123 -8.37 9.58 11.65
CA ARG A 123 -7.07 9.92 12.21
C ARG A 123 -6.25 8.72 12.65
N ARG A 124 -6.88 7.56 12.78
CA ARG A 124 -6.19 6.35 13.26
C ARG A 124 -5.09 5.91 12.30
N VAL A 125 -5.41 5.92 11.00
CA VAL A 125 -4.45 5.74 9.91
C VAL A 125 -4.82 6.74 8.82
N GLY A 126 -3.97 7.74 8.60
CA GLY A 126 -4.23 8.78 7.60
C GLY A 126 -3.85 8.30 6.20
N ARG A 127 -4.81 8.34 5.28
CA ARG A 127 -4.51 8.06 3.87
C ARG A 127 -3.70 9.19 3.24
N VAL A 128 -2.69 8.82 2.49
CA VAL A 128 -1.94 9.73 1.62
C VAL A 128 -2.30 9.37 0.17
N ASP A 129 -2.95 10.29 -0.53
CA ASP A 129 -3.22 10.16 -1.95
C ASP A 129 -1.94 10.50 -2.73
N PRO A 130 -1.44 9.62 -3.62
CA PRO A 130 -0.27 9.94 -4.44
C PRO A 130 -0.42 11.19 -5.31
N LEU A 131 -1.64 11.61 -5.63
CA LEU A 131 -1.90 12.85 -6.39
C LEU A 131 -1.90 14.11 -5.51
N ASP A 132 -1.94 13.98 -4.20
CA ASP A 132 -1.79 15.12 -3.29
C ASP A 132 -0.31 15.47 -3.15
N ARG A 133 0.14 16.43 -3.96
CA ARG A 133 1.55 16.81 -4.01
C ARG A 133 2.12 17.26 -2.67
N ARG A 134 1.34 18.00 -1.90
CA ARG A 134 1.78 18.48 -0.57
C ARG A 134 1.94 17.32 0.42
N ALA A 135 0.98 16.40 0.43
CA ALA A 135 1.06 15.22 1.29
C ALA A 135 2.24 14.33 0.89
N LEU A 136 2.47 14.17 -0.41
CA LEU A 136 3.59 13.39 -0.94
C LEU A 136 4.94 14.01 -0.54
N GLU A 137 5.11 15.31 -0.70
CA GLU A 137 6.32 16.01 -0.30
C GLU A 137 6.62 15.84 1.19
N ARG A 138 5.60 15.92 2.05
CA ARG A 138 5.77 15.66 3.48
C ARG A 138 6.16 14.23 3.77
N LEU A 139 5.60 13.28 3.04
CA LEU A 139 5.90 11.85 3.18
C LEU A 139 7.36 11.55 2.83
N LEU A 140 7.87 12.17 1.78
CA LEU A 140 9.21 11.92 1.23
C LEU A 140 10.30 12.83 1.80
N ALA A 141 9.94 13.77 2.64
CA ALA A 141 10.88 14.73 3.24
C ALA A 141 11.90 14.08 4.20
#